data_722e8b7ede9e59e357d4ac8fce42fd3e
#
_entry.id   722e8b7ede9e59e357d4ac8fce42fd3e
#
_cell.length_a   1.000
_cell.length_b   1.000
_cell.length_c   1.000
_cell.angle_alpha   90.00
_cell.angle_beta   90.00
_cell.angle_gamma   90.00
#
_symmetry.space_group_name_H-M   'P 1'
#
loop_
_entity.id
_entity.type
_entity.pdbx_description
1 polymer ?
#
loop_
_entity_poly.entity_id
_entity_poly.type
_entity_poly.pdbx_seq_one_letter_code
_entity_poly.pdbx_strand_id
1 'polypeptide(L)'
;MKALILFSGGIDSTTCLAMAVEKYGRKNVIALSTLYGQKHTRELKAARNIAKYYNIELLEIDLAKIFAYSNCSLLSHSDEKIPHSSYVEQLKETEGETVSTYVPFRNGLFLSVAASVALSKECDIILYGAHGDDAAGNAYPDCSKKFNDAINLAIYEGSGKKLKVEAPFVDMHKKDIIKIGLDLKIPYELTWSCYEGKEFSCGKCGTCIDRERAFELNVTVDPLVKLREERNERIR
;
A
#
# COMPACT_ATOMS: atom_id res chain seq x y z
N MET A 1 2.65 -21.67 -9.65
CA MET A 1 2.03 -20.35 -9.90
C MET A 1 3.06 -19.27 -9.61
N LYS A 2 3.16 -18.29 -10.47
CA LYS A 2 4.04 -17.13 -10.33
C LYS A 2 3.19 -15.90 -10.05
N ALA A 3 3.54 -15.13 -9.01
CA ALA A 3 2.78 -14.00 -8.55
C ALA A 3 3.52 -12.69 -8.75
N LEU A 4 2.80 -11.65 -9.20
CA LEU A 4 3.27 -10.28 -9.18
C LEU A 4 2.54 -9.54 -8.05
N ILE A 5 3.29 -8.86 -7.19
CA ILE A 5 2.75 -8.11 -6.05
C ILE A 5 2.83 -6.62 -6.36
N LEU A 6 1.69 -5.92 -6.36
CA LEU A 6 1.68 -4.47 -6.40
C LEU A 6 2.18 -3.96 -5.03
N PHE A 7 3.36 -3.36 -5.02
CA PHE A 7 4.19 -3.25 -3.82
C PHE A 7 4.66 -1.82 -3.55
N SER A 8 4.21 -1.23 -2.44
CA SER A 8 4.60 0.12 -2.03
C SER A 8 5.69 0.15 -0.94
N GLY A 9 5.93 -0.96 -0.22
CA GLY A 9 6.77 -0.99 0.98
C GLY A 9 6.05 -0.55 2.25
N GLY A 10 4.73 -0.32 2.18
CA GLY A 10 3.85 -0.14 3.34
C GLY A 10 3.47 -1.47 3.98
N ILE A 11 2.77 -1.40 5.12
CA ILE A 11 2.34 -2.58 5.90
C ILE A 11 1.58 -3.59 5.03
N ASP A 12 0.50 -3.14 4.39
CA ASP A 12 -0.47 -4.01 3.73
C ASP A 12 0.18 -4.74 2.55
N SER A 13 0.90 -4.00 1.70
CA SER A 13 1.63 -4.58 0.58
C SER A 13 2.76 -5.51 1.02
N THR A 14 3.41 -5.23 2.17
CA THR A 14 4.46 -6.09 2.71
C THR A 14 3.87 -7.38 3.29
N THR A 15 2.73 -7.30 3.96
CA THR A 15 2.02 -8.49 4.45
C THR A 15 1.54 -9.35 3.29
N CYS A 16 0.99 -8.73 2.25
CA CYS A 16 0.60 -9.41 1.01
C CYS A 16 1.80 -10.13 0.34
N LEU A 17 2.94 -9.45 0.26
CA LEU A 17 4.17 -10.00 -0.29
C LEU A 17 4.69 -11.20 0.54
N ALA A 18 4.71 -11.09 1.86
CA ALA A 18 5.15 -12.17 2.75
C ALA A 18 4.28 -13.42 2.61
N MET A 19 2.94 -13.24 2.56
CA MET A 19 2.00 -14.35 2.28
C MET A 19 2.27 -14.99 0.92
N ALA A 20 2.55 -14.20 -0.11
CA ALA A 20 2.87 -14.71 -1.43
C ALA A 20 4.20 -15.49 -1.44
N VAL A 21 5.22 -15.00 -0.72
CA VAL A 21 6.52 -15.71 -0.58
C VAL A 21 6.34 -17.04 0.15
N GLU A 22 5.52 -17.07 1.21
CA GLU A 22 5.20 -18.31 1.92
C GLU A 22 4.46 -19.31 1.01
N LYS A 23 3.43 -18.83 0.28
CA LYS A 23 2.56 -19.68 -0.54
C LYS A 23 3.22 -20.18 -1.82
N TYR A 24 3.97 -19.33 -2.52
CA TYR A 24 4.51 -19.62 -3.87
C TYR A 24 6.02 -19.83 -3.89
N GLY A 25 6.72 -19.48 -2.81
CA GLY A 25 8.18 -19.47 -2.76
C GLY A 25 8.79 -18.24 -3.45
N ARG A 26 9.86 -17.70 -2.86
CA ARG A 26 10.51 -16.44 -3.29
C ARG A 26 10.88 -16.37 -4.78
N LYS A 27 11.22 -17.49 -5.41
CA LYS A 27 11.60 -17.56 -6.84
C LYS A 27 10.41 -17.33 -7.79
N ASN A 28 9.19 -17.47 -7.27
CA ASN A 28 7.94 -17.30 -8.00
C ASN A 28 7.19 -16.00 -7.62
N VAL A 29 7.86 -15.08 -6.92
CA VAL A 29 7.29 -13.79 -6.53
C VAL A 29 8.11 -12.65 -7.11
N ILE A 30 7.43 -11.72 -7.78
CA ILE A 30 7.98 -10.47 -8.29
C ILE A 30 7.23 -9.32 -7.62
N ALA A 31 7.94 -8.32 -7.13
CA ALA A 31 7.35 -7.08 -6.63
C ALA A 31 7.37 -5.99 -7.72
N LEU A 32 6.28 -5.22 -7.83
CA LEU A 32 6.19 -4.06 -8.72
C LEU A 32 5.87 -2.83 -7.90
N SER A 33 6.79 -1.88 -7.85
CA SER A 33 6.59 -0.56 -7.26
C SER A 33 6.38 0.51 -8.32
N THR A 34 5.53 1.48 -8.05
CA THR A 34 5.23 2.58 -8.95
C THR A 34 5.61 3.93 -8.33
N LEU A 35 6.30 4.76 -9.11
CA LEU A 35 6.44 6.18 -8.85
C LEU A 35 5.26 6.89 -9.50
N TYR A 36 4.49 7.65 -8.73
CA TYR A 36 3.33 8.36 -9.22
C TYR A 36 3.40 9.88 -8.95
N GLY A 37 4.61 10.38 -8.69
CA GLY A 37 4.84 11.79 -8.38
C GLY A 37 4.57 12.14 -6.90
N GLN A 38 4.60 11.17 -6.00
CA GLN A 38 4.42 11.36 -4.56
C GLN A 38 5.48 12.31 -3.97
N LYS A 39 5.09 13.05 -2.90
CA LYS A 39 5.93 14.07 -2.23
C LYS A 39 7.28 13.57 -1.73
N HIS A 40 7.45 12.25 -1.54
CA HIS A 40 8.70 11.67 -1.04
C HIS A 40 8.95 10.25 -1.57
N THR A 41 10.20 9.82 -1.47
CA THR A 41 10.65 8.50 -1.96
C THR A 41 10.88 7.47 -0.83
N ARG A 42 10.42 7.75 0.39
CA ARG A 42 10.61 6.86 1.55
C ARG A 42 9.99 5.48 1.34
N GLU A 43 8.81 5.44 0.74
CA GLU A 43 8.12 4.19 0.41
C GLU A 43 8.96 3.32 -0.55
N LEU A 44 9.56 3.92 -1.58
CA LEU A 44 10.45 3.21 -2.49
C LEU A 44 11.70 2.67 -1.80
N LYS A 45 12.28 3.46 -0.87
CA LYS A 45 13.41 2.98 -0.07
C LYS A 45 13.01 1.78 0.79
N ALA A 46 11.84 1.83 1.42
CA ALA A 46 11.26 0.72 2.16
C ALA A 46 11.05 -0.50 1.25
N ALA A 47 10.44 -0.31 0.09
CA ALA A 47 10.21 -1.37 -0.90
C ALA A 47 11.52 -2.06 -1.31
N ARG A 48 12.57 -1.29 -1.62
CA ARG A 48 13.91 -1.84 -1.95
C ARG A 48 14.52 -2.64 -0.81
N ASN A 49 14.43 -2.14 0.43
CA ASN A 49 14.96 -2.83 1.61
C ASN A 49 14.22 -4.14 1.87
N ILE A 50 12.90 -4.16 1.75
CA ILE A 50 12.08 -5.34 1.95
C ILE A 50 12.29 -6.36 0.82
N ALA A 51 12.36 -5.92 -0.44
CA ALA A 51 12.67 -6.80 -1.56
C ALA A 51 14.04 -7.48 -1.39
N LYS A 52 15.04 -6.74 -0.89
CA LYS A 52 16.35 -7.29 -0.53
C LYS A 52 16.26 -8.30 0.63
N TYR A 53 15.48 -7.98 1.68
CA TYR A 53 15.28 -8.88 2.82
C TYR A 53 14.69 -10.23 2.39
N TYR A 54 13.65 -10.22 1.53
CA TYR A 54 13.03 -11.44 1.00
C TYR A 54 13.81 -12.07 -0.17
N ASN A 55 14.83 -11.37 -0.68
CA ASN A 55 15.60 -11.77 -1.86
C ASN A 55 14.72 -12.08 -3.07
N ILE A 56 13.90 -11.10 -3.47
CA ILE A 56 12.98 -11.16 -4.60
C ILE A 56 13.30 -10.06 -5.63
N GLU A 57 12.87 -10.27 -6.88
CA GLU A 57 12.95 -9.27 -7.95
C GLU A 57 12.00 -8.10 -7.63
N LEU A 58 12.53 -6.86 -7.67
CA LEU A 58 11.74 -5.62 -7.59
C LEU A 58 11.81 -4.89 -8.92
N LEU A 59 10.66 -4.65 -9.52
CA LEU A 59 10.49 -3.79 -10.69
C LEU A 59 9.99 -2.42 -10.23
N GLU A 60 10.48 -1.35 -10.87
CA GLU A 60 10.05 0.02 -10.60
C GLU A 60 9.62 0.68 -11.89
N ILE A 61 8.43 1.31 -11.90
CA ILE A 61 7.86 2.00 -13.06
C ILE A 61 7.48 3.42 -12.66
N ASP A 62 7.86 4.39 -13.48
CA ASP A 62 7.50 5.79 -13.31
C ASP A 62 6.23 6.14 -14.10
N LEU A 63 5.17 6.49 -13.36
CA LEU A 63 3.87 6.92 -13.86
C LEU A 63 3.55 8.39 -13.49
N ALA A 64 4.53 9.16 -12.99
CA ALA A 64 4.31 10.50 -12.45
C ALA A 64 3.61 11.44 -13.44
N LYS A 65 3.94 11.35 -14.73
CA LYS A 65 3.34 12.19 -15.78
C LYS A 65 1.81 12.02 -15.90
N ILE A 66 1.28 10.83 -15.59
CA ILE A 66 -0.16 10.56 -15.71
C ILE A 66 -0.92 11.31 -14.62
N PHE A 67 -0.35 11.44 -13.43
CA PHE A 67 -0.99 12.11 -12.31
C PHE A 67 -0.71 13.62 -12.23
N ALA A 68 -0.01 14.20 -13.22
CA ALA A 68 0.26 15.64 -13.30
C ALA A 68 -1.01 16.52 -13.39
N TYR A 69 -2.15 15.92 -13.75
CA TYR A 69 -3.45 16.61 -13.84
C TYR A 69 -4.26 16.56 -12.54
N SER A 70 -3.80 15.85 -11.53
CA SER A 70 -4.47 15.73 -10.22
C SER A 70 -3.88 16.73 -9.22
N ASN A 71 -4.71 17.32 -8.38
CA ASN A 71 -4.28 18.17 -7.24
C ASN A 71 -4.33 17.43 -5.90
N CYS A 72 -4.18 16.09 -5.90
CA CYS A 72 -4.17 15.30 -4.68
C CYS A 72 -3.04 15.72 -3.72
N SER A 73 -3.35 15.82 -2.43
CA SER A 73 -2.40 16.27 -1.39
C SER A 73 -1.13 15.42 -1.27
N LEU A 74 -1.11 14.22 -1.82
CA LEU A 74 0.08 13.34 -1.82
C LEU A 74 1.07 13.64 -2.95
N LEU A 75 0.68 14.41 -3.97
CA LEU A 75 1.50 14.67 -5.15
C LEU A 75 2.46 15.84 -4.94
N SER A 76 3.68 15.73 -5.45
CA SER A 76 4.77 16.69 -5.22
C SER A 76 4.49 18.08 -5.78
N HIS A 77 3.69 18.19 -6.84
CA HIS A 77 3.30 19.44 -7.47
C HIS A 77 2.03 20.06 -6.84
N SER A 78 1.35 19.34 -5.94
CA SER A 78 0.15 19.85 -5.28
C SER A 78 0.50 20.78 -4.12
N ASP A 79 -0.19 21.92 -4.05
CA ASP A 79 -0.13 22.87 -2.94
C ASP A 79 -1.01 22.43 -1.74
N GLU A 80 -1.84 21.40 -1.92
CA GLU A 80 -2.67 20.83 -0.86
C GLU A 80 -1.82 20.23 0.26
N LYS A 81 -2.26 20.51 1.49
CA LYS A 81 -1.59 19.96 2.69
C LYS A 81 -2.08 18.55 2.98
N ILE A 82 -1.18 17.70 3.46
CA ILE A 82 -1.53 16.39 3.98
C ILE A 82 -2.33 16.57 5.27
N PRO A 83 -3.57 16.01 5.36
CA PRO A 83 -4.38 16.11 6.57
C PRO A 83 -3.72 15.44 7.77
N HIS A 84 -3.82 16.10 8.94
CA HIS A 84 -3.35 15.57 10.22
C HIS A 84 -4.55 15.16 11.08
N SER A 85 -5.41 14.32 10.53
CA SER A 85 -6.63 13.79 11.15
C SER A 85 -6.87 12.34 10.73
N SER A 86 -7.69 11.61 11.46
CA SER A 86 -8.11 10.25 11.09
C SER A 86 -8.96 10.26 9.82
N TYR A 87 -9.06 9.14 9.12
CA TYR A 87 -9.93 9.03 7.95
C TYR A 87 -11.41 9.23 8.30
N VAL A 88 -11.82 8.85 9.51
CA VAL A 88 -13.20 9.08 9.99
C VAL A 88 -13.50 10.58 10.10
N GLU A 89 -12.55 11.39 10.59
CA GLU A 89 -12.68 12.84 10.65
C GLU A 89 -12.69 13.46 9.26
N GLN A 90 -11.76 13.05 8.38
CA GLN A 90 -11.70 13.52 7.00
C GLN A 90 -12.99 13.25 6.22
N LEU A 91 -13.58 12.05 6.37
CA LEU A 91 -14.85 11.70 5.72
C LEU A 91 -16.04 12.52 6.22
N LYS A 92 -16.03 12.97 7.48
CA LYS A 92 -17.04 13.90 7.97
C LYS A 92 -16.90 15.29 7.34
N GLU A 93 -15.66 15.75 7.15
CA GLU A 93 -15.36 17.05 6.51
C GLU A 93 -15.73 17.05 5.02
N THR A 94 -15.60 15.90 4.34
CA THR A 94 -15.92 15.75 2.91
C THR A 94 -17.37 15.29 2.65
N GLU A 95 -18.22 15.22 3.70
CA GLU A 95 -19.62 14.77 3.59
C GLU A 95 -19.78 13.40 2.89
N GLY A 96 -18.78 12.52 3.03
CA GLY A 96 -18.76 11.18 2.43
C GLY A 96 -18.20 11.12 1.01
N GLU A 97 -17.64 12.23 0.50
CA GLU A 97 -16.83 12.23 -0.71
C GLU A 97 -15.41 11.70 -0.44
N THR A 98 -14.64 11.48 -1.51
CA THR A 98 -13.26 11.01 -1.38
C THR A 98 -12.39 11.98 -0.59
N VAL A 99 -11.45 11.45 0.19
CA VAL A 99 -10.50 12.25 0.98
C VAL A 99 -9.44 12.92 0.08
N SER A 100 -8.83 14.03 0.53
CA SER A 100 -7.84 14.79 -0.26
C SER A 100 -6.56 13.99 -0.61
N THR A 101 -6.32 12.88 0.10
CA THR A 101 -5.24 11.95 -0.17
C THR A 101 -5.60 10.89 -1.23
N TYR A 102 -6.82 10.88 -1.75
CA TYR A 102 -7.20 10.01 -2.85
C TYR A 102 -6.57 10.48 -4.16
N VAL A 103 -5.66 9.70 -4.69
CA VAL A 103 -5.14 9.90 -6.06
C VAL A 103 -6.12 9.25 -7.04
N PRO A 104 -6.75 10.02 -7.94
CA PRO A 104 -7.87 9.52 -8.75
C PRO A 104 -7.55 8.26 -9.53
N PHE A 105 -8.34 7.20 -9.29
CA PHE A 105 -8.25 5.90 -9.96
C PHE A 105 -6.86 5.26 -9.96
N ARG A 106 -6.05 5.54 -8.92
CA ARG A 106 -4.65 5.10 -8.84
C ARG A 106 -4.51 3.58 -8.89
N ASN A 107 -5.31 2.85 -8.10
CA ASN A 107 -5.25 1.39 -8.08
C ASN A 107 -5.69 0.79 -9.43
N GLY A 108 -6.68 1.38 -10.09
CA GLY A 108 -7.10 0.94 -11.43
C GLY A 108 -5.97 1.05 -12.46
N LEU A 109 -5.27 2.19 -12.47
CA LEU A 109 -4.13 2.37 -13.35
C LEU A 109 -2.98 1.41 -13.00
N PHE A 110 -2.64 1.30 -11.71
CA PHE A 110 -1.55 0.44 -11.26
C PHE A 110 -1.82 -1.04 -11.58
N LEU A 111 -3.05 -1.52 -11.40
CA LEU A 111 -3.44 -2.88 -11.75
C LEU A 111 -3.42 -3.12 -13.26
N SER A 112 -3.78 -2.12 -14.08
CA SER A 112 -3.70 -2.21 -15.55
C SER A 112 -2.25 -2.31 -16.03
N VAL A 113 -1.35 -1.50 -15.45
CA VAL A 113 0.09 -1.58 -15.71
C VAL A 113 0.67 -2.91 -15.23
N ALA A 114 0.29 -3.33 -14.01
CA ALA A 114 0.69 -4.60 -13.44
C ALA A 114 0.26 -5.79 -14.30
N ALA A 115 -0.93 -5.73 -14.92
CA ALA A 115 -1.41 -6.79 -15.82
C ALA A 115 -0.50 -6.94 -17.05
N SER A 116 -0.10 -5.83 -17.68
CA SER A 116 0.84 -5.87 -18.81
C SER A 116 2.20 -6.46 -18.44
N VAL A 117 2.73 -6.04 -17.27
CA VAL A 117 4.01 -6.55 -16.75
C VAL A 117 3.89 -8.02 -16.36
N ALA A 118 2.82 -8.42 -15.66
CA ALA A 118 2.59 -9.78 -15.22
C ALA A 118 2.51 -10.77 -16.40
N LEU A 119 1.79 -10.41 -17.46
CA LEU A 119 1.72 -11.22 -18.69
C LEU A 119 3.09 -11.36 -19.34
N SER A 120 3.87 -10.26 -19.43
CA SER A 120 5.22 -10.28 -19.99
C SER A 120 6.22 -11.08 -19.15
N LYS A 121 5.97 -11.21 -17.86
CA LYS A 121 6.77 -11.99 -16.91
C LYS A 121 6.21 -13.39 -16.65
N GLU A 122 5.18 -13.81 -17.39
CA GLU A 122 4.53 -15.11 -17.27
C GLU A 122 4.02 -15.40 -15.84
N CYS A 123 3.41 -14.36 -15.22
CA CYS A 123 2.73 -14.51 -13.94
C CYS A 123 1.29 -14.98 -14.14
N ASP A 124 0.79 -15.75 -13.17
CA ASP A 124 -0.57 -16.30 -13.15
C ASP A 124 -1.54 -15.40 -12.36
N ILE A 125 -0.99 -14.59 -11.43
CA ILE A 125 -1.77 -13.82 -10.50
C ILE A 125 -1.10 -12.50 -10.13
N ILE A 126 -1.91 -11.44 -9.96
CA ILE A 126 -1.52 -10.18 -9.33
C ILE A 126 -2.15 -10.13 -7.94
N LEU A 127 -1.38 -9.77 -6.92
CA LEU A 127 -1.87 -9.53 -5.58
C LEU A 127 -1.62 -8.07 -5.18
N TYR A 128 -2.58 -7.45 -4.47
CA TYR A 128 -2.42 -6.11 -3.92
C TYR A 128 -3.10 -5.95 -2.57
N GLY A 129 -2.61 -5.02 -1.75
CA GLY A 129 -2.94 -4.89 -0.34
C GLY A 129 -4.15 -4.00 -0.03
N ALA A 130 -5.16 -3.87 -0.92
CA ALA A 130 -6.39 -3.14 -0.59
C ALA A 130 -7.15 -3.85 0.52
N HIS A 131 -7.73 -3.08 1.46
CA HIS A 131 -8.46 -3.60 2.61
C HIS A 131 -9.74 -2.80 2.91
N GLY A 132 -10.62 -3.39 3.76
CA GLY A 132 -11.95 -2.86 4.02
C GLY A 132 -11.96 -1.46 4.64
N ASP A 133 -10.99 -1.13 5.48
CA ASP A 133 -10.92 0.20 6.11
C ASP A 133 -10.66 1.32 5.10
N ASP A 134 -9.83 1.07 4.06
CA ASP A 134 -9.57 2.05 3.00
C ASP A 134 -10.82 2.33 2.15
N ALA A 135 -11.67 1.31 1.95
CA ALA A 135 -12.92 1.46 1.21
C ALA A 135 -14.06 2.08 2.04
N ALA A 136 -13.90 2.12 3.37
CA ALA A 136 -14.95 2.58 4.27
C ALA A 136 -15.34 4.03 3.98
N GLY A 137 -16.65 4.28 3.94
CA GLY A 137 -17.20 5.63 3.73
C GLY A 137 -16.81 6.28 2.40
N ASN A 138 -16.39 5.50 1.39
CA ASN A 138 -15.96 6.00 0.08
C ASN A 138 -14.61 6.76 0.09
N ALA A 139 -13.78 6.61 1.14
CA ALA A 139 -12.49 7.29 1.21
C ALA A 139 -11.59 6.99 -0.01
N TYR A 140 -11.48 5.70 -0.36
CA TYR A 140 -10.75 5.20 -1.52
C TYR A 140 -11.61 4.18 -2.29
N PRO A 141 -12.48 4.60 -3.21
CA PRO A 141 -13.43 3.71 -3.90
C PRO A 141 -12.76 2.57 -4.67
N ASP A 142 -11.54 2.79 -5.16
CA ASP A 142 -10.73 1.79 -5.85
C ASP A 142 -9.98 0.80 -4.94
N CYS A 143 -10.32 0.79 -3.63
CA CYS A 143 -9.97 -0.25 -2.67
C CYS A 143 -11.15 -1.18 -2.35
N SER A 144 -12.35 -0.91 -2.86
CA SER A 144 -13.56 -1.67 -2.52
C SER A 144 -13.57 -3.08 -3.13
N LYS A 145 -14.30 -4.00 -2.48
CA LYS A 145 -14.52 -5.34 -3.01
C LYS A 145 -15.18 -5.32 -4.39
N LYS A 146 -16.16 -4.43 -4.59
CA LYS A 146 -16.83 -4.30 -5.90
C LYS A 146 -15.86 -3.87 -6.99
N PHE A 147 -14.95 -2.95 -6.68
CA PHE A 147 -13.91 -2.55 -7.59
C PHE A 147 -12.95 -3.70 -7.89
N ASN A 148 -12.49 -4.44 -6.86
CA ASN A 148 -11.63 -5.61 -7.05
C ASN A 148 -12.26 -6.66 -7.95
N ASP A 149 -13.54 -6.98 -7.74
CA ASP A 149 -14.25 -7.98 -8.55
C ASP A 149 -14.37 -7.53 -10.02
N ALA A 150 -14.66 -6.24 -10.25
CA ALA A 150 -14.78 -5.67 -11.59
C ALA A 150 -13.44 -5.62 -12.35
N ILE A 151 -12.37 -5.15 -11.70
CA ILE A 151 -11.05 -5.06 -12.33
C ILE A 151 -10.44 -6.45 -12.56
N ASN A 152 -10.66 -7.39 -11.65
CA ASN A 152 -10.28 -8.79 -11.85
C ASN A 152 -10.96 -9.38 -13.08
N LEU A 153 -12.26 -9.18 -13.24
CA LEU A 153 -12.98 -9.65 -14.42
C LEU A 153 -12.42 -9.04 -15.70
N ALA A 154 -12.20 -7.73 -15.72
CA ALA A 154 -11.66 -7.03 -16.89
C ALA A 154 -10.27 -7.55 -17.28
N ILE A 155 -9.38 -7.72 -16.30
CA ILE A 155 -8.01 -8.22 -16.52
C ILE A 155 -8.05 -9.71 -16.92
N TYR A 156 -8.91 -10.50 -16.30
CA TYR A 156 -9.06 -11.92 -16.64
C TYR A 156 -9.49 -12.11 -18.11
N GLU A 157 -10.57 -11.44 -18.53
CA GLU A 157 -11.04 -11.51 -19.92
C GLU A 157 -10.03 -10.89 -20.89
N GLY A 158 -9.46 -9.71 -20.58
CA GLY A 158 -8.47 -9.02 -21.40
C GLY A 158 -7.14 -9.76 -21.56
N SER A 159 -6.78 -10.63 -20.61
CA SER A 159 -5.61 -11.50 -20.69
C SER A 159 -5.86 -12.82 -21.42
N GLY A 160 -7.05 -13.04 -21.96
CA GLY A 160 -7.44 -14.34 -22.50
C GLY A 160 -7.52 -15.42 -21.43
N LYS A 161 -8.04 -15.07 -20.25
CA LYS A 161 -8.28 -15.94 -19.10
C LYS A 161 -7.01 -16.49 -18.42
N LYS A 162 -5.89 -15.81 -18.60
CA LYS A 162 -4.59 -16.26 -18.08
C LYS A 162 -4.20 -15.64 -16.74
N LEU A 163 -4.66 -14.41 -16.48
CA LEU A 163 -4.21 -13.62 -15.33
C LEU A 163 -5.39 -13.31 -14.40
N LYS A 164 -5.19 -13.50 -13.10
CA LYS A 164 -6.17 -13.14 -12.05
C LYS A 164 -5.64 -11.98 -11.21
N VAL A 165 -6.55 -11.23 -10.59
CA VAL A 165 -6.25 -10.20 -9.59
C VAL A 165 -6.97 -10.57 -8.30
N GLU A 166 -6.25 -10.57 -7.19
CA GLU A 166 -6.81 -10.80 -5.86
C GLU A 166 -6.33 -9.72 -4.87
N ALA A 167 -7.26 -9.24 -4.05
CA ALA A 167 -6.99 -8.41 -2.88
C ALA A 167 -7.28 -9.24 -1.62
N PRO A 168 -6.28 -9.92 -1.04
CA PRO A 168 -6.52 -10.88 0.04
C PRO A 168 -7.09 -10.25 1.31
N PHE A 169 -7.01 -8.94 1.45
CA PHE A 169 -7.44 -8.21 2.65
C PHE A 169 -8.73 -7.39 2.42
N VAL A 170 -9.38 -7.50 1.27
CA VAL A 170 -10.50 -6.62 0.88
C VAL A 170 -11.68 -6.64 1.86
N ASP A 171 -11.88 -7.74 2.57
CA ASP A 171 -12.91 -7.93 3.61
C ASP A 171 -12.32 -7.88 5.05
N MET A 172 -11.06 -7.45 5.21
CA MET A 172 -10.34 -7.42 6.49
C MET A 172 -10.12 -5.99 6.99
N HIS A 173 -9.91 -5.86 8.29
CA HIS A 173 -9.46 -4.62 8.93
C HIS A 173 -7.94 -4.59 9.05
N LYS A 174 -7.36 -3.41 9.19
CA LYS A 174 -5.91 -3.21 9.35
C LYS A 174 -5.31 -4.01 10.51
N LYS A 175 -6.05 -4.15 11.63
CA LYS A 175 -5.65 -4.98 12.77
C LYS A 175 -5.43 -6.44 12.38
N ASP A 176 -6.26 -6.98 11.48
CA ASP A 176 -6.19 -8.38 11.04
C ASP A 176 -4.96 -8.59 10.15
N ILE A 177 -4.64 -7.60 9.30
CA ILE A 177 -3.42 -7.59 8.46
C ILE A 177 -2.16 -7.58 9.33
N ILE A 178 -2.13 -6.73 10.38
CA ILE A 178 -1.01 -6.69 11.34
C ILE A 178 -0.87 -8.02 12.05
N LYS A 179 -1.98 -8.65 12.48
CA LYS A 179 -1.95 -9.97 13.12
C LYS A 179 -1.29 -11.02 12.22
N ILE A 180 -1.73 -11.10 10.96
CA ILE A 180 -1.12 -12.00 9.96
C ILE A 180 0.38 -11.72 9.83
N GLY A 181 0.76 -10.46 9.75
CA GLY A 181 2.15 -10.11 9.58
C GLY A 181 3.03 -10.37 10.81
N LEU A 182 2.49 -10.26 12.02
CA LEU A 182 3.17 -10.66 13.26
C LEU A 182 3.40 -12.17 13.30
N ASP A 183 2.40 -12.96 12.90
CA ASP A 183 2.50 -14.42 12.80
C ASP A 183 3.57 -14.84 11.77
N LEU A 184 3.67 -14.11 10.64
CA LEU A 184 4.68 -14.29 9.60
C LEU A 184 6.05 -13.66 9.94
N LYS A 185 6.18 -13.00 11.09
CA LYS A 185 7.42 -12.33 11.55
C LYS A 185 7.96 -11.32 10.54
N ILE A 186 7.05 -10.53 9.96
CA ILE A 186 7.43 -9.48 8.99
C ILE A 186 8.32 -8.43 9.67
N PRO A 187 9.40 -7.97 9.02
CA PRO A 187 10.27 -6.91 9.55
C PRO A 187 9.58 -5.54 9.38
N TYR A 188 8.56 -5.24 10.19
CA TYR A 188 7.78 -4.02 10.10
C TYR A 188 8.58 -2.73 10.34
N GLU A 189 9.76 -2.81 10.95
CA GLU A 189 10.72 -1.72 11.07
C GLU A 189 11.28 -1.26 9.70
N LEU A 190 11.26 -2.12 8.68
CA LEU A 190 11.67 -1.78 7.32
C LEU A 190 10.56 -1.13 6.50
N THR A 191 9.29 -1.20 6.96
CA THR A 191 8.13 -0.67 6.24
C THR A 191 7.98 0.84 6.44
N TRP A 192 7.31 1.51 5.49
CA TRP A 192 7.01 2.93 5.61
C TRP A 192 5.57 3.22 5.20
N SER A 193 4.84 3.99 6.01
CA SER A 193 3.46 4.37 5.73
C SER A 193 3.21 5.88 5.81
N CYS A 194 4.07 6.64 6.51
CA CYS A 194 3.85 8.06 6.77
C CYS A 194 3.90 8.91 5.49
N TYR A 195 2.88 9.71 5.24
CA TYR A 195 2.77 10.58 4.08
C TYR A 195 3.73 11.78 4.08
N GLU A 196 4.22 12.22 5.25
CA GLU A 196 5.14 13.36 5.39
C GLU A 196 6.56 13.08 4.86
N GLY A 197 6.97 11.83 4.75
CA GLY A 197 8.28 11.43 4.22
C GLY A 197 9.51 11.94 4.97
N LYS A 198 9.34 12.43 6.21
CA LYS A 198 10.44 12.91 7.06
C LYS A 198 11.30 11.74 7.55
N GLU A 199 12.35 12.02 8.32
CA GLU A 199 13.25 11.00 8.86
C GLU A 199 12.52 9.98 9.74
N PHE A 200 11.55 10.45 10.54
CA PHE A 200 10.67 9.63 11.39
C PHE A 200 9.22 9.82 10.99
N SER A 201 8.36 8.83 11.34
CA SER A 201 6.92 8.93 11.12
C SER A 201 6.35 10.13 11.90
N CYS A 202 5.38 10.85 11.31
CA CYS A 202 4.84 12.07 11.94
C CYS A 202 3.90 11.77 13.11
N GLY A 203 3.29 10.58 13.17
CA GLY A 203 2.28 10.19 14.17
C GLY A 203 0.94 10.95 14.08
N LYS A 204 0.70 11.71 13.01
CA LYS A 204 -0.44 12.64 12.91
C LYS A 204 -1.27 12.49 11.65
N CYS A 205 -0.68 12.03 10.53
CA CYS A 205 -1.43 11.79 9.31
C CYS A 205 -2.28 10.51 9.45
N GLY A 206 -3.35 10.42 8.68
CA GLY A 206 -4.33 9.33 8.78
C GLY A 206 -3.69 7.94 8.80
N THR A 207 -2.75 7.68 7.89
CA THR A 207 -2.06 6.38 7.84
C THR A 207 -1.16 6.10 9.06
N CYS A 208 -0.56 7.12 9.72
CA CYS A 208 0.16 6.91 10.98
C CYS A 208 -0.80 6.53 12.11
N ILE A 209 -1.92 7.25 12.22
CA ILE A 209 -2.95 7.00 13.24
C ILE A 209 -3.49 5.56 13.11
N ASP A 210 -3.88 5.18 11.89
CA ASP A 210 -4.41 3.82 11.64
C ASP A 210 -3.38 2.73 11.89
N ARG A 211 -2.13 2.98 11.49
CA ARG A 211 -1.03 2.06 11.71
C ARG A 211 -0.79 1.84 13.21
N GLU A 212 -0.60 2.91 13.97
CA GLU A 212 -0.34 2.84 15.43
C GLU A 212 -1.50 2.12 16.13
N ARG A 213 -2.75 2.49 15.82
CA ARG A 213 -3.95 1.84 16.38
C ARG A 213 -4.02 0.35 16.05
N ALA A 214 -3.66 -0.06 14.84
CA ALA A 214 -3.69 -1.47 14.44
C ALA A 214 -2.66 -2.31 15.22
N PHE A 215 -1.48 -1.76 15.55
CA PHE A 215 -0.50 -2.41 16.42
C PHE A 215 -1.01 -2.48 17.86
N GLU A 216 -1.58 -1.41 18.42
CA GLU A 216 -2.16 -1.38 19.75
C GLU A 216 -3.26 -2.43 19.94
N LEU A 217 -4.15 -2.59 18.94
CA LEU A 217 -5.20 -3.60 18.94
C LEU A 217 -4.66 -5.05 18.92
N ASN A 218 -3.40 -5.24 18.54
CA ASN A 218 -2.68 -6.49 18.63
C ASN A 218 -1.75 -6.58 19.87
N VAL A 219 -1.95 -5.70 20.86
CA VAL A 219 -1.20 -5.68 22.12
C VAL A 219 0.31 -5.60 21.88
N THR A 220 0.73 -4.83 20.88
CA THR A 220 2.13 -4.63 20.52
C THR A 220 2.40 -3.17 20.13
N VAL A 221 3.65 -2.75 20.14
CA VAL A 221 4.05 -1.39 19.78
C VAL A 221 4.62 -1.39 18.36
N ASP A 222 4.15 -0.43 17.55
CA ASP A 222 4.69 -0.23 16.21
C ASP A 222 6.20 0.09 16.28
N PRO A 223 7.06 -0.64 15.55
CA PRO A 223 8.49 -0.36 15.49
C PRO A 223 8.84 1.08 15.10
N LEU A 224 8.03 1.74 14.25
CA LEU A 224 8.27 3.15 13.87
C LEU A 224 7.95 4.13 15.00
N VAL A 225 7.03 3.80 15.90
CA VAL A 225 6.75 4.58 17.10
C VAL A 225 7.95 4.49 18.05
N LYS A 226 8.47 3.30 18.32
CA LYS A 226 9.68 3.11 19.14
C LYS A 226 10.84 3.95 18.64
N LEU A 227 11.13 3.91 17.33
CA LEU A 227 12.21 4.71 16.73
C LEU A 227 12.00 6.22 16.89
N ARG A 228 10.74 6.69 16.81
CA ARG A 228 10.38 8.09 17.02
C ARG A 228 10.57 8.52 18.47
N GLU A 229 10.21 7.69 19.43
CA GLU A 229 10.33 7.93 20.86
C GLU A 229 11.79 7.95 21.32
N GLU A 230 12.59 6.97 20.94
CA GLU A 230 14.03 6.90 21.23
C GLU A 230 14.78 8.16 20.73
N ARG A 231 14.39 8.72 19.59
CA ARG A 231 14.93 9.99 19.11
C ARG A 231 14.58 11.13 20.04
N ASN A 232 13.30 11.24 20.43
CA ASN A 232 12.84 12.34 21.28
C ASN A 232 13.53 12.34 22.64
N GLU A 233 13.87 11.16 23.17
CA GLU A 233 14.66 11.01 24.38
C GLU A 233 16.10 11.47 24.25
N ARG A 234 16.73 11.24 23.07
CA ARG A 234 18.11 11.69 22.78
C ARG A 234 18.26 13.19 22.57
N ILE A 235 17.16 13.91 22.30
CA ILE A 235 17.15 15.36 22.05
C ILE A 235 16.82 16.14 23.34
N ARG A 236 16.29 15.48 24.36
CA ARG A 236 16.04 16.04 25.71
C ARG A 236 17.29 15.92 26.60
#